data_d107f7d772d1a3d8752a75167ff5301b
#
_entry.id   d107f7d772d1a3d8752a75167ff5301b
#
_cell.length_a   1.000
_cell.length_b   1.000
_cell.length_c   1.000
_cell.angle_alpha   90.00
_cell.angle_beta   90.00
_cell.angle_gamma   90.00
#
_symmetry.space_group_name_H-M   'P 1'
#
loop_
_entity.id
_entity.type
_entity.pdbx_description
1 polymer ?
#
loop_
_entity_poly.entity_id
_entity_poly.type
_entity_poly.pdbx_seq_one_letter_code
_entity_poly.pdbx_strand_id
1 'polypeptide(L)'
;MKRPEQQLEIIDEDAVHAFSNLISFNLNAEEVCMGMGIRDIKHGSIVNIHTYVHLTIPHFLRFADAVNEQVNVLIDRGIIAREPEQ
;
A
#
# COMPACT_ATOMS: atom_id res chain seq x y z
N MET A 1 23.44 15.21 -14.58
CA MET A 1 23.94 13.82 -14.60
C MET A 1 23.07 12.95 -13.73
N LYS A 2 22.70 11.82 -14.26
CA LYS A 2 21.85 10.90 -13.51
C LYS A 2 22.67 10.20 -12.42
N ARG A 3 22.14 10.19 -11.22
CA ARG A 3 22.77 9.47 -10.11
C ARG A 3 22.66 7.98 -10.34
N PRO A 4 23.73 7.22 -10.12
CA PRO A 4 23.63 5.77 -10.26
C PRO A 4 22.59 5.21 -9.29
N GLU A 5 21.87 4.23 -9.75
CA GLU A 5 20.89 3.58 -8.92
C GLU A 5 21.59 2.85 -7.79
N GLN A 6 21.05 3.04 -6.61
CA GLN A 6 21.48 2.26 -5.47
C GLN A 6 20.97 0.85 -5.61
N GLN A 7 21.89 -0.10 -5.49
CA GLN A 7 21.48 -1.49 -5.40
C GLN A 7 21.06 -1.75 -3.96
N LEU A 8 19.82 -2.14 -3.80
CA LEU A 8 19.27 -2.45 -2.49
C LEU A 8 19.40 -3.92 -2.23
N GLU A 9 19.96 -4.27 -1.08
CA GLU A 9 19.96 -5.64 -0.61
C GLU A 9 18.74 -5.81 0.27
N ILE A 10 17.86 -6.72 -0.12
CA ILE A 10 16.62 -6.96 0.62
C ILE A 10 16.81 -8.17 1.52
N ILE A 11 16.64 -7.96 2.81
CA ILE A 11 16.72 -9.02 3.81
C ILE A 11 15.33 -9.17 4.39
N ASP A 12 14.71 -10.30 4.16
CA ASP A 12 13.30 -10.52 4.52
C ASP A 12 13.10 -11.78 5.37
N GLU A 13 14.15 -12.26 6.01
CA GLU A 13 14.09 -13.49 6.83
C GLU A 13 13.04 -13.39 7.92
N ASP A 14 12.87 -12.20 8.51
CA ASP A 14 11.91 -11.99 9.57
C ASP A 14 10.61 -11.35 9.09
N ALA A 15 10.42 -11.26 7.80
CA ALA A 15 9.22 -10.64 7.24
C ALA A 15 8.00 -11.50 7.49
N VAL A 16 6.89 -10.84 7.82
CA VAL A 16 5.60 -11.50 8.03
C VAL A 16 4.77 -11.30 6.77
N HIS A 17 4.19 -12.39 6.30
CA HIS A 17 3.29 -12.36 5.16
C HIS A 17 1.86 -12.36 5.67
N ALA A 18 1.08 -11.38 5.25
CA ALA A 18 -0.28 -11.25 5.71
C ALA A 18 -1.18 -10.88 4.53
N PHE A 19 -2.41 -11.33 4.60
CA PHE A 19 -3.44 -10.98 3.64
C PHE A 19 -4.28 -9.85 4.22
N SER A 20 -4.68 -8.91 3.36
CA SER A 20 -5.58 -7.83 3.75
C SER A 20 -6.59 -7.60 2.64
N ASN A 21 -7.84 -7.45 3.00
CA ASN A 21 -8.88 -7.07 2.07
C ASN A 21 -9.53 -5.73 2.44
N LEU A 22 -8.97 -5.06 3.44
CA LEU A 22 -9.44 -3.74 3.84
C LEU A 22 -8.26 -2.93 4.38
N ILE A 23 -8.18 -1.70 3.97
CA ILE A 23 -7.21 -0.75 4.50
C ILE A 23 -7.96 0.45 5.03
N SER A 24 -7.69 0.81 6.28
CA SER A 24 -8.22 2.02 6.88
C SER A 24 -7.11 3.05 7.03
N PHE A 25 -7.48 4.32 7.01
CA PHE A 25 -6.53 5.41 7.15
C PHE A 25 -6.94 6.29 8.33
N ASN A 26 -5.95 6.66 9.12
CA ASN A 26 -6.13 7.63 10.18
C ASN A 26 -5.09 8.72 9.98
N LEU A 27 -5.55 9.92 9.75
CA LEU A 27 -4.72 11.04 9.32
C LEU A 27 -4.62 12.09 10.40
N ASN A 28 -3.43 12.63 10.60
CA ASN A 28 -3.25 13.85 11.37
C ASN A 28 -2.22 14.74 10.68
N ALA A 29 -1.83 15.83 11.32
CA ALA A 29 -0.95 16.80 10.68
C ALA A 29 0.49 16.30 10.50
N GLU A 30 0.86 15.21 11.18
CA GLU A 30 2.24 14.75 11.20
C GLU A 30 2.44 13.39 10.54
N GLU A 31 1.42 12.53 10.59
CA GLU A 31 1.59 11.17 10.09
C GLU A 31 0.29 10.61 9.54
N VAL A 32 0.45 9.54 8.79
CA VAL A 32 -0.63 8.70 8.32
C VAL A 32 -0.47 7.32 8.94
N CYS A 33 -1.53 6.83 9.56
CA CYS A 33 -1.55 5.47 10.08
C CYS A 33 -2.46 4.63 9.17
N MET A 34 -1.90 3.58 8.59
CA MET A 34 -2.66 2.64 7.77
C MET A 34 -2.95 1.39 8.59
N GLY A 35 -4.22 1.06 8.75
CA GLY A 35 -4.63 -0.18 9.38
C GLY A 35 -4.96 -1.19 8.29
N MET A 36 -4.26 -2.32 8.29
CA MET A 36 -4.49 -3.39 7.32
C MET A 36 -5.19 -4.53 8.03
N GLY A 37 -6.28 -5.01 7.44
CA GLY A 37 -7.06 -6.00 8.12
C GLY A 37 -7.94 -6.82 7.20
N ILE A 38 -8.78 -7.62 7.83
CA ILE A 38 -9.70 -8.49 7.14
C ILE A 38 -11.11 -8.16 7.57
N ARG A 39 -11.93 -7.85 6.59
CA ARG A 39 -13.36 -7.65 6.80
C ARG A 39 -14.03 -9.00 6.80
N ASP A 40 -14.84 -9.25 7.84
CA ASP A 40 -15.56 -10.50 7.97
C ASP A 40 -16.62 -10.60 6.88
N ILE A 41 -16.63 -11.71 6.15
CA ILE A 41 -17.60 -11.93 5.08
C ILE A 41 -19.00 -12.09 5.64
N LYS A 42 -19.14 -12.78 6.76
CA LYS A 42 -20.45 -13.02 7.39
C LYS A 42 -20.96 -11.82 8.17
N HIS A 43 -20.06 -11.07 8.77
CA HIS A 43 -20.38 -9.89 9.58
C HIS A 43 -19.64 -8.69 9.00
N GLY A 44 -20.14 -8.18 7.88
CA GLY A 44 -19.47 -7.15 7.11
C GLY A 44 -19.17 -5.86 7.85
N SER A 45 -19.74 -5.68 9.05
CA SER A 45 -19.46 -4.52 9.90
C SER A 45 -18.27 -4.76 10.83
N ILE A 46 -17.72 -5.97 10.86
CA ILE A 46 -16.59 -6.31 11.71
C ILE A 46 -15.32 -6.38 10.88
N VAL A 47 -14.31 -5.63 11.29
CA VAL A 47 -13.00 -5.63 10.66
C VAL A 47 -11.96 -5.93 11.73
N ASN A 48 -11.13 -6.93 11.47
CA ASN A 48 -10.03 -7.27 12.35
C ASN A 48 -8.75 -6.71 11.75
N ILE A 49 -8.18 -5.71 12.41
CA ILE A 49 -6.92 -5.10 11.97
C ILE A 49 -5.78 -5.91 12.56
N HIS A 50 -4.91 -6.42 11.71
CA HIS A 50 -3.75 -7.19 12.16
C HIS A 50 -2.44 -6.40 12.10
N THR A 51 -2.42 -5.28 11.38
CA THR A 51 -1.17 -4.52 11.21
C THR A 51 -1.49 -3.04 11.10
N TYR A 52 -0.76 -2.23 11.85
CA TYR A 52 -0.76 -0.78 11.66
C TYR A 52 0.61 -0.35 11.16
N VAL A 53 0.61 0.43 10.09
CA VAL A 53 1.83 1.00 9.52
C VAL A 53 1.75 2.50 9.64
N HIS A 54 2.76 3.10 10.24
CA HIS A 54 2.84 4.54 10.45
C HIS A 54 3.84 5.14 9.48
N LEU A 55 3.42 6.16 8.76
CA LEU A 55 4.24 6.84 7.77
C LEU A 55 4.24 8.34 8.05
N THR A 56 5.38 8.99 7.86
CA THR A 56 5.38 10.44 7.81
C THR A 56 4.61 10.90 6.58
N ILE A 57 4.13 12.15 6.58
CA ILE A 57 3.41 12.68 5.43
C ILE A 57 4.25 12.61 4.14
N PRO A 58 5.51 13.08 4.13
CA PRO A 58 6.32 12.98 2.91
C PRO A 58 6.50 11.54 2.42
N HIS A 59 6.69 10.59 3.35
CA HIS A 59 6.84 9.19 2.95
C HIS A 59 5.53 8.62 2.41
N PHE A 60 4.40 9.03 2.98
CA PHE A 60 3.09 8.62 2.48
C PHE A 60 2.89 9.09 1.04
N LEU A 61 3.31 10.31 0.71
CA LEU A 61 3.19 10.81 -0.66
C LEU A 61 4.05 10.01 -1.64
N ARG A 62 5.25 9.63 -1.23
CA ARG A 62 6.11 8.76 -2.04
C ARG A 62 5.51 7.37 -2.20
N PHE A 63 4.89 6.86 -1.14
CA PHE A 63 4.17 5.60 -1.20
C PHE A 63 3.03 5.65 -2.20
N ALA A 64 2.25 6.74 -2.19
CA ALA A 64 1.14 6.90 -3.13
C ALA A 64 1.64 6.90 -4.58
N ASP A 65 2.74 7.57 -4.85
CA ASP A 65 3.33 7.59 -6.18
C ASP A 65 3.80 6.19 -6.60
N ALA A 66 4.43 5.47 -5.68
CA ALA A 66 4.88 4.10 -5.96
C ALA A 66 3.69 3.18 -6.27
N VAL A 67 2.58 3.31 -5.54
CA VAL A 67 1.38 2.53 -5.81
C VAL A 67 0.84 2.85 -7.21
N ASN A 68 0.78 4.12 -7.56
CA ASN A 68 0.30 4.52 -8.88
C ASN A 68 1.16 3.96 -10.00
N GLU A 69 2.48 3.93 -9.82
CA GLU A 69 3.37 3.31 -10.78
C GLU A 69 3.07 1.82 -10.96
N GLN A 70 2.80 1.10 -9.87
CA GLN A 70 2.48 -0.32 -9.94
C GLN A 70 1.13 -0.55 -10.64
N VAL A 71 0.16 0.32 -10.42
CA VAL A 71 -1.11 0.25 -11.14
C VAL A 71 -0.87 0.35 -12.64
N ASN A 72 -0.01 1.28 -13.07
CA ASN A 72 0.33 1.42 -14.48
C ASN A 72 1.02 0.18 -15.04
N VAL A 73 1.88 -0.46 -14.25
CA VAL A 73 2.52 -1.72 -14.64
C VAL A 73 1.47 -2.81 -14.88
N LEU A 74 0.48 -2.90 -13.99
CA LEU A 74 -0.60 -3.88 -14.13
C LEU A 74 -1.41 -3.63 -15.41
N ILE A 75 -1.66 -2.37 -15.74
CA ILE A 75 -2.36 -2.01 -16.96
C ILE A 75 -1.52 -2.39 -18.17
N ASP A 76 -0.23 -2.05 -18.16
CA ASP A 76 0.67 -2.33 -19.28
C ASP A 76 0.83 -3.83 -19.54
N ARG A 77 0.76 -4.64 -18.49
CA ARG A 77 0.83 -6.09 -18.59
C ARG A 77 -0.50 -6.73 -18.96
N GLY A 78 -1.57 -5.94 -19.08
CA GLY A 78 -2.89 -6.43 -19.42
C GLY A 78 -3.61 -7.16 -18.29
N ILE A 79 -3.11 -7.05 -17.06
CA ILE A 79 -3.75 -7.70 -15.91
C ILE A 79 -5.04 -6.99 -15.53
N ILE A 80 -5.04 -5.66 -15.63
CA ILE A 80 -6.25 -4.86 -15.41
C ILE A 80 -6.44 -3.90 -16.58
N ALA A 81 -7.68 -3.51 -16.81
CA ALA A 81 -8.00 -2.51 -17.82
C ALA A 81 -7.97 -1.12 -17.19
N ARG A 82 -7.56 -0.12 -17.98
CA ARG A 82 -7.65 1.26 -17.54
C ARG A 82 -9.12 1.64 -17.43
N GLU A 83 -9.51 2.19 -16.30
CA GLU A 83 -10.87 2.64 -16.13
C GLU A 83 -11.15 3.85 -17.03
N PRO A 84 -12.32 3.91 -17.64
CA PRO A 84 -12.68 5.08 -18.43
C PRO A 84 -12.81 6.30 -17.50
N GLU A 85 -12.40 7.44 -18.02
CA GLU A 85 -12.60 8.70 -17.31
C GLU A 85 -14.09 9.05 -17.30
N GLN A 86 -14.49 9.57 -16.17
CA GLN A 86 -15.89 10.00 -16.02
C GLN A 86 -16.02 11.51 -16.03
#